data_c131b8a9bf76532479fb63b46fa34fd3
#
_entry.id   c131b8a9bf76532479fb63b46fa34fd3
#
_cell.length_a   1.000
_cell.length_b   1.000
_cell.length_c   1.000
_cell.angle_alpha   90.00
_cell.angle_beta   90.00
_cell.angle_gamma   90.00
#
_symmetry.space_group_name_H-M   'P 1'
#
loop_
_entity.id
_entity.type
_entity.pdbx_description
1 polymer ?
#
loop_
_entity_poly.entity_id
_entity_poly.type
_entity_poly.pdbx_seq_one_letter_code
_entity_poly.pdbx_strand_id
1 'polypeptide(L)'
;MKKDLDKLIKMRAEAALGGGHERIEKQHAKGRMTARERVEMLLDEGSFEEFDMFKTHRCTQFGMKGKEYLGDGVITGYGTIDGRVVYVFSQDFTVFGGSLSETFAEKICKIMDLAMKNGAPVIGLNDSGGARIQEGIESLAGYTDIFLRNVMSSGVIPQISAIFGPCAGGAVYSPALTDFSIMVKNNSYMFLTGPKVVKSVTHENVTVEELGGATVHASKSGVIHYAAESGADAIEYIRKLLSYMPQNNMESPPFIETDDSPARADEFLNQII
;
A
#
# COMPACT_ATOMS: atom_id res chain seq x y z
N MET A 1 -26.28 -14.85 -22.97
CA MET A 1 -26.15 -15.22 -21.55
C MET A 1 -24.97 -16.18 -21.30
N LYS A 2 -24.93 -17.43 -21.78
CA LYS A 2 -23.77 -18.35 -21.52
C LYS A 2 -22.45 -17.78 -22.04
N LYS A 3 -22.41 -17.29 -23.29
CA LYS A 3 -21.20 -16.64 -23.87
C LYS A 3 -20.72 -15.41 -23.10
N ASP A 4 -21.63 -14.64 -22.52
CA ASP A 4 -21.28 -13.43 -21.76
C ASP A 4 -20.73 -13.82 -20.40
N LEU A 5 -21.27 -14.87 -19.78
CA LEU A 5 -20.73 -15.44 -18.55
C LEU A 5 -19.32 -16.00 -18.76
N ASP A 6 -19.13 -16.79 -19.82
CA ASP A 6 -17.81 -17.35 -20.16
C ASP A 6 -16.78 -16.24 -20.42
N LYS A 7 -17.20 -15.13 -21.08
CA LYS A 7 -16.37 -13.95 -21.27
C LYS A 7 -16.00 -13.29 -19.95
N LEU A 8 -16.96 -13.11 -19.04
CA LEU A 8 -16.72 -12.52 -17.73
C LEU A 8 -15.74 -13.36 -16.91
N ILE A 9 -15.92 -14.68 -16.88
CA ILE A 9 -15.01 -15.60 -16.18
C ILE A 9 -13.59 -15.48 -16.72
N LYS A 10 -13.44 -15.44 -18.06
CA LYS A 10 -12.13 -15.25 -18.70
C LYS A 10 -11.49 -13.91 -18.34
N MET A 11 -12.25 -12.82 -18.39
CA MET A 11 -11.76 -11.48 -18.01
C MET A 11 -11.33 -11.42 -16.55
N ARG A 12 -12.07 -12.05 -15.64
CA ARG A 12 -11.69 -12.14 -14.23
C ARG A 12 -10.38 -12.90 -14.04
N ALA A 13 -10.23 -14.04 -14.71
CA ALA A 13 -8.98 -14.81 -14.67
C ALA A 13 -7.79 -14.01 -15.22
N GLU A 14 -7.98 -13.28 -16.30
CA GLU A 14 -6.96 -12.42 -16.91
C GLU A 14 -6.59 -11.26 -15.95
N ALA A 15 -7.57 -10.57 -15.38
CA ALA A 15 -7.34 -9.48 -14.43
C ALA A 15 -6.60 -9.94 -13.17
N ALA A 16 -6.86 -11.17 -12.71
CA ALA A 16 -6.18 -11.74 -11.55
C ALA A 16 -4.67 -11.97 -11.78
N LEU A 17 -4.24 -12.11 -13.04
CA LEU A 17 -2.84 -12.31 -13.40
C LEU A 17 -2.01 -11.00 -13.46
N GLY A 18 -2.65 -9.84 -13.41
CA GLY A 18 -1.95 -8.55 -13.49
C GLY A 18 -1.03 -8.47 -14.71
N GLY A 19 0.29 -8.42 -14.50
CA GLY A 19 1.30 -8.37 -15.55
C GLY A 19 1.62 -9.71 -16.22
N GLY A 20 0.97 -10.80 -15.80
CA GLY A 20 1.10 -12.15 -16.35
C GLY A 20 2.12 -13.04 -15.62
N HIS A 21 2.03 -14.34 -15.87
CA HIS A 21 2.78 -15.38 -15.15
C HIS A 21 4.29 -15.13 -15.06
N GLU A 22 4.94 -14.77 -16.17
CA GLU A 22 6.39 -14.54 -16.21
C GLU A 22 6.83 -13.45 -15.21
N ARG A 23 6.02 -12.38 -15.05
CA ARG A 23 6.34 -11.29 -14.13
C ARG A 23 6.01 -11.66 -12.68
N ILE A 24 4.99 -12.48 -12.47
CA ILE A 24 4.67 -13.06 -11.16
C ILE A 24 5.82 -13.94 -10.69
N GLU A 25 6.31 -14.85 -11.52
CA GLU A 25 7.46 -15.70 -11.21
C GLU A 25 8.72 -14.88 -10.86
N LYS A 26 8.94 -13.77 -11.57
CA LYS A 26 10.04 -12.84 -11.25
C LYS A 26 9.88 -12.15 -9.88
N GLN A 27 8.65 -11.93 -9.40
CA GLN A 27 8.43 -11.42 -8.04
C GLN A 27 8.70 -12.53 -7.01
N HIS A 28 8.17 -13.71 -7.21
CA HIS A 28 8.39 -14.86 -6.33
C HIS A 28 9.88 -15.23 -6.23
N ALA A 29 10.60 -15.20 -7.35
CA ALA A 29 12.06 -15.44 -7.35
C ALA A 29 12.86 -14.43 -6.50
N LYS A 30 12.29 -13.26 -6.20
CA LYS A 30 12.85 -12.26 -5.30
C LYS A 30 12.32 -12.37 -3.86
N GLY A 31 11.55 -13.41 -3.54
CA GLY A 31 10.89 -13.57 -2.25
C GLY A 31 9.78 -12.57 -1.99
N ARG A 32 9.16 -12.01 -3.05
CA ARG A 32 8.09 -11.01 -2.93
C ARG A 32 6.74 -11.62 -3.27
N MET A 33 5.73 -11.29 -2.48
CA MET A 33 4.34 -11.57 -2.78
C MET A 33 3.82 -10.67 -3.91
N THR A 34 2.89 -11.17 -4.71
CA THR A 34 2.09 -10.36 -5.62
C THR A 34 1.13 -9.44 -4.86
N ALA A 35 0.58 -8.44 -5.55
CA ALA A 35 -0.42 -7.55 -4.97
C ALA A 35 -1.67 -8.30 -4.48
N ARG A 36 -2.09 -9.34 -5.21
CA ARG A 36 -3.25 -10.16 -4.86
C ARG A 36 -2.99 -11.03 -3.63
N GLU A 37 -1.86 -11.71 -3.58
CA GLU A 37 -1.46 -12.52 -2.42
C GLU A 37 -1.39 -11.69 -1.13
N ARG A 38 -0.94 -10.43 -1.21
CA ARG A 38 -0.94 -9.51 -0.07
C ARG A 38 -2.35 -9.21 0.43
N VAL A 39 -3.31 -8.97 -0.47
CA VAL A 39 -4.71 -8.71 -0.12
C VAL A 39 -5.35 -9.96 0.48
N GLU A 40 -5.15 -11.12 -0.14
CA GLU A 40 -5.69 -12.40 0.33
C GLU A 40 -5.13 -12.81 1.70
N MET A 41 -3.86 -12.50 1.98
CA MET A 41 -3.26 -12.75 3.30
C MET A 41 -3.72 -11.75 4.36
N LEU A 42 -4.01 -10.51 3.97
CA LEU A 42 -4.41 -9.44 4.90
C LEU A 42 -5.84 -9.62 5.40
N LEU A 43 -6.76 -9.95 4.49
CA LEU A 43 -8.19 -9.98 4.77
C LEU A 43 -8.65 -11.35 5.25
N ASP A 44 -9.78 -11.38 5.92
CA ASP A 44 -10.44 -12.62 6.31
C ASP A 44 -10.86 -13.41 5.05
N GLU A 45 -10.74 -14.72 5.11
CA GLU A 45 -11.01 -15.60 3.97
C GLU A 45 -12.43 -15.37 3.40
N GLY A 46 -12.50 -15.17 2.08
CA GLY A 46 -13.74 -14.97 1.35
C GLY A 46 -14.42 -13.61 1.56
N SER A 47 -13.82 -12.68 2.33
CA SER A 47 -14.42 -11.37 2.61
C SER A 47 -14.12 -10.31 1.54
N PHE A 48 -13.16 -10.55 0.63
CA PHE A 48 -12.72 -9.53 -0.31
C PHE A 48 -13.68 -9.28 -1.45
N GLU A 49 -14.13 -8.03 -1.57
CA GLU A 49 -14.94 -7.52 -2.69
C GLU A 49 -14.11 -6.51 -3.50
N GLU A 50 -13.69 -6.93 -4.69
CA GLU A 50 -12.83 -6.13 -5.57
C GLU A 50 -13.64 -5.12 -6.40
N PHE A 51 -13.18 -3.86 -6.43
CA PHE A 51 -13.73 -2.81 -7.26
C PHE A 51 -12.86 -2.49 -8.46
N ASP A 52 -13.53 -2.12 -9.57
CA ASP A 52 -12.87 -1.63 -10.78
C ASP A 52 -11.82 -2.58 -11.39
N MET A 53 -12.01 -3.90 -11.19
CA MET A 53 -11.12 -4.96 -11.68
C MET A 53 -10.83 -4.87 -13.19
N PHE A 54 -11.74 -4.31 -13.99
CA PHE A 54 -11.66 -4.27 -15.45
C PHE A 54 -11.26 -2.89 -16.01
N LYS A 55 -11.02 -1.89 -15.15
CA LYS A 55 -10.54 -0.59 -15.62
C LYS A 55 -9.11 -0.72 -16.18
N THR A 56 -8.83 0.07 -17.23
CA THR A 56 -7.51 0.18 -17.86
C THR A 56 -7.14 1.65 -18.00
N HIS A 57 -5.86 1.96 -18.20
CA HIS A 57 -5.42 3.32 -18.48
C HIS A 57 -6.03 3.86 -19.79
N ARG A 58 -6.07 5.18 -19.92
CA ARG A 58 -6.59 5.91 -21.09
C ARG A 58 -5.48 6.46 -22.00
N CYS A 59 -4.22 6.24 -21.65
CA CYS A 59 -3.09 6.76 -22.40
C CYS A 59 -2.93 6.05 -23.75
N THR A 60 -2.89 6.82 -24.82
CA THR A 60 -2.69 6.34 -26.19
C THR A 60 -1.37 6.75 -26.81
N GLN A 61 -0.59 7.60 -26.11
CA GLN A 61 0.69 8.14 -26.56
C GLN A 61 1.87 7.31 -26.04
N PHE A 62 3.06 7.61 -26.48
CA PHE A 62 4.32 7.00 -26.03
C PHE A 62 4.32 5.47 -26.03
N GLY A 63 3.62 4.87 -27.03
CA GLY A 63 3.55 3.42 -27.19
C GLY A 63 2.70 2.69 -26.16
N MET A 64 1.78 3.40 -25.49
CA MET A 64 0.87 2.81 -24.52
C MET A 64 -0.36 2.16 -25.16
N LYS A 65 -0.77 2.63 -26.34
CA LYS A 65 -1.90 2.02 -27.07
C LYS A 65 -1.66 0.53 -27.33
N GLY A 66 -2.61 -0.31 -26.95
CA GLY A 66 -2.52 -1.78 -27.10
C GLY A 66 -1.72 -2.46 -25.99
N LYS A 67 -1.40 -1.74 -24.90
CA LYS A 67 -0.72 -2.28 -23.72
C LYS A 67 -1.58 -2.11 -22.44
N GLU A 68 -2.88 -2.23 -22.60
CA GLU A 68 -3.82 -2.14 -21.51
C GLU A 68 -3.77 -3.42 -20.67
N TYR A 69 -3.64 -3.27 -19.35
CA TYR A 69 -3.78 -4.34 -18.37
C TYR A 69 -5.04 -4.11 -17.55
N LEU A 70 -5.85 -5.15 -17.37
CA LEU A 70 -7.05 -5.08 -16.54
C LEU A 70 -6.65 -4.76 -15.08
N GLY A 71 -7.37 -3.83 -14.47
CA GLY A 71 -7.05 -3.33 -13.13
C GLY A 71 -5.97 -2.26 -13.08
N ASP A 72 -5.26 -2.01 -14.19
CA ASP A 72 -4.23 -0.98 -14.40
C ASP A 72 -3.13 -0.91 -13.33
N GLY A 73 -2.78 -2.05 -12.74
CA GLY A 73 -1.66 -2.16 -11.79
C GLY A 73 -1.99 -1.82 -10.34
N VAL A 74 -3.28 -1.73 -9.97
CA VAL A 74 -3.71 -1.65 -8.58
C VAL A 74 -4.97 -2.46 -8.33
N ILE A 75 -4.94 -3.26 -7.29
CA ILE A 75 -6.11 -3.98 -6.75
C ILE A 75 -6.74 -3.09 -5.70
N THR A 76 -8.04 -2.87 -5.79
CA THR A 76 -8.78 -2.00 -4.87
C THR A 76 -10.09 -2.65 -4.46
N GLY A 77 -10.47 -2.53 -3.20
CA GLY A 77 -11.70 -3.11 -2.70
C GLY A 77 -11.88 -2.92 -1.20
N TYR A 78 -12.75 -3.72 -0.62
CA TYR A 78 -12.93 -3.82 0.81
C TYR A 78 -13.05 -5.28 1.23
N GLY A 79 -12.87 -5.53 2.49
CA GLY A 79 -13.06 -6.83 3.13
C GLY A 79 -13.11 -6.66 4.63
N THR A 80 -12.88 -7.74 5.36
CA THR A 80 -12.82 -7.67 6.83
C THR A 80 -11.45 -8.11 7.34
N ILE A 81 -11.08 -7.59 8.51
CA ILE A 81 -9.98 -8.06 9.34
C ILE A 81 -10.59 -8.32 10.72
N ASP A 82 -10.58 -9.58 11.14
CA ASP A 82 -11.21 -10.03 12.38
C ASP A 82 -12.68 -9.54 12.49
N GLY A 83 -13.41 -9.63 11.37
CA GLY A 83 -14.81 -9.23 11.23
C GLY A 83 -15.04 -7.71 11.06
N ARG A 84 -14.00 -6.87 11.18
CA ARG A 84 -14.09 -5.39 11.02
C ARG A 84 -13.87 -4.99 9.57
N VAL A 85 -14.74 -4.16 9.04
CA VAL A 85 -14.63 -3.66 7.65
C VAL A 85 -13.40 -2.77 7.49
N VAL A 86 -12.63 -3.04 6.45
CA VAL A 86 -11.48 -2.22 6.04
C VAL A 86 -11.50 -2.03 4.53
N TYR A 87 -11.02 -0.89 4.06
CA TYR A 87 -10.78 -0.63 2.65
C TYR A 87 -9.30 -0.81 2.33
N VAL A 88 -9.01 -1.44 1.21
CA VAL A 88 -7.63 -1.80 0.84
C VAL A 88 -7.34 -1.45 -0.61
N PHE A 89 -6.12 -0.95 -0.85
CA PHE A 89 -5.52 -0.95 -2.18
C PHE A 89 -4.14 -1.62 -2.12
N SER A 90 -3.81 -2.37 -3.18
CA SER A 90 -2.52 -3.04 -3.31
C SER A 90 -1.92 -2.77 -4.69
N GLN A 91 -0.75 -2.17 -4.71
CA GLN A 91 -0.04 -1.80 -5.93
C GLN A 91 0.66 -3.01 -6.52
N ASP A 92 0.44 -3.25 -7.82
CA ASP A 92 0.98 -4.39 -8.54
C ASP A 92 2.21 -4.00 -9.38
N PHE A 93 3.38 -4.30 -8.85
CA PHE A 93 4.65 -4.05 -9.54
C PHE A 93 4.80 -4.81 -10.86
N THR A 94 4.02 -5.87 -11.08
CA THR A 94 4.05 -6.62 -12.34
C THR A 94 3.48 -5.84 -13.52
N VAL A 95 2.66 -4.80 -13.25
CA VAL A 95 2.07 -3.91 -14.25
C VAL A 95 2.79 -2.56 -14.23
N PHE A 96 3.58 -2.29 -15.26
CA PHE A 96 4.35 -1.04 -15.41
C PHE A 96 5.18 -0.62 -14.18
N GLY A 97 5.67 -1.61 -13.40
CA GLY A 97 6.41 -1.33 -12.17
C GLY A 97 5.57 -0.66 -11.09
N GLY A 98 4.27 -0.93 -11.03
CA GLY A 98 3.35 -0.32 -10.08
C GLY A 98 3.22 1.20 -10.24
N SER A 99 3.60 1.75 -11.41
CA SER A 99 3.56 3.19 -11.63
C SER A 99 2.14 3.72 -11.74
N LEU A 100 1.89 4.85 -11.06
CA LEU A 100 0.59 5.47 -10.96
C LEU A 100 0.19 6.17 -12.25
N SER A 101 -0.96 5.78 -12.81
CA SER A 101 -1.67 6.45 -13.90
C SER A 101 -2.83 7.28 -13.36
N GLU A 102 -3.50 8.04 -14.22
CA GLU A 102 -4.78 8.69 -13.89
C GLU A 102 -5.81 7.66 -13.39
N THR A 103 -6.03 6.59 -14.15
CA THR A 103 -6.99 5.51 -13.78
C THR A 103 -6.61 4.80 -12.48
N PHE A 104 -5.34 4.53 -12.27
CA PHE A 104 -4.82 3.95 -11.04
C PHE A 104 -5.15 4.85 -9.83
N ALA A 105 -4.91 6.17 -9.95
CA ALA A 105 -5.24 7.15 -8.92
C ALA A 105 -6.74 7.22 -8.65
N GLU A 106 -7.59 7.27 -9.69
CA GLU A 106 -9.04 7.25 -9.55
C GLU A 106 -9.55 6.05 -8.73
N LYS A 107 -8.97 4.87 -8.96
CA LYS A 107 -9.32 3.66 -8.21
C LYS A 107 -8.99 3.79 -6.72
N ILE A 108 -7.80 4.30 -6.38
CA ILE A 108 -7.39 4.54 -4.98
C ILE A 108 -8.29 5.61 -4.36
N CYS A 109 -8.49 6.73 -5.03
CA CYS A 109 -9.35 7.82 -4.56
C CYS A 109 -10.77 7.33 -4.24
N LYS A 110 -11.35 6.50 -5.12
CA LYS A 110 -12.67 5.90 -4.88
C LYS A 110 -12.71 5.07 -3.59
N ILE A 111 -11.68 4.27 -3.34
CA ILE A 111 -11.58 3.45 -2.12
C ILE A 111 -11.46 4.33 -0.88
N MET A 112 -10.63 5.38 -0.94
CA MET A 112 -10.47 6.31 0.18
C MET A 112 -11.76 7.10 0.46
N ASP A 113 -12.47 7.55 -0.58
CA ASP A 113 -13.77 8.23 -0.44
C ASP A 113 -14.82 7.30 0.19
N LEU A 114 -14.85 6.03 -0.18
CA LEU A 114 -15.74 5.02 0.41
C LEU A 114 -15.35 4.70 1.87
N ALA A 115 -14.07 4.60 2.18
CA ALA A 115 -13.57 4.43 3.53
C ALA A 115 -14.02 5.58 4.45
N MET A 116 -13.82 6.81 4.01
CA MET A 116 -14.29 8.01 4.72
C MET A 116 -15.80 8.04 4.92
N LYS A 117 -16.55 7.72 3.87
CA LYS A 117 -18.03 7.70 3.93
C LYS A 117 -18.57 6.65 4.91
N ASN A 118 -17.89 5.51 5.01
CA ASN A 118 -18.30 4.39 5.88
C ASN A 118 -17.64 4.42 7.25
N GLY A 119 -16.73 5.38 7.51
CA GLY A 119 -16.00 5.46 8.77
C GLY A 119 -15.15 4.22 9.04
N ALA A 120 -14.46 3.70 8.02
CA ALA A 120 -13.66 2.48 8.13
C ALA A 120 -12.18 2.75 7.79
N PRO A 121 -11.23 1.99 8.38
CA PRO A 121 -9.81 2.13 8.09
C PRO A 121 -9.48 1.94 6.61
N VAL A 122 -8.44 2.64 6.13
CA VAL A 122 -7.85 2.42 4.81
C VAL A 122 -6.44 1.89 4.93
N ILE A 123 -6.12 0.83 4.17
CA ILE A 123 -4.83 0.17 4.18
C ILE A 123 -4.23 0.20 2.79
N GLY A 124 -3.05 0.80 2.65
CA GLY A 124 -2.27 0.83 1.42
C GLY A 124 -1.12 -0.18 1.44
N LEU A 125 -1.11 -1.12 0.49
CA LEU A 125 -0.03 -2.08 0.28
C LEU A 125 0.81 -1.60 -0.92
N ASN A 126 1.89 -0.89 -0.64
CA ASN A 126 2.63 -0.08 -1.60
C ASN A 126 3.79 -0.83 -2.24
N ASP A 127 3.91 -0.73 -3.57
CA ASP A 127 5.00 -1.29 -4.37
C ASP A 127 5.03 -0.57 -5.73
N SER A 128 5.70 0.60 -5.81
CA SER A 128 5.56 1.51 -6.95
C SER A 128 6.85 2.21 -7.30
N GLY A 129 7.16 2.25 -8.58
CA GLY A 129 8.23 3.06 -9.14
C GLY A 129 7.94 4.57 -9.22
N GLY A 130 6.77 5.02 -8.79
CA GLY A 130 6.36 6.43 -8.84
C GLY A 130 5.36 6.75 -9.95
N ALA A 131 5.41 7.95 -10.50
CA ALA A 131 4.51 8.40 -11.56
C ALA A 131 4.73 7.65 -12.88
N ARG A 132 3.66 7.31 -13.59
CA ARG A 132 3.72 6.76 -14.94
C ARG A 132 4.09 7.87 -15.93
N ILE A 133 5.36 7.97 -16.26
CA ILE A 133 5.92 9.09 -17.04
C ILE A 133 5.25 9.27 -18.41
N GLN A 134 4.71 8.21 -19.00
CA GLN A 134 3.99 8.25 -20.28
C GLN A 134 2.68 9.05 -20.20
N GLU A 135 2.12 9.22 -19.00
CA GLU A 135 0.90 9.99 -18.77
C GLU A 135 1.17 11.42 -18.32
N GLY A 136 2.45 11.75 -18.07
CA GLY A 136 2.88 13.13 -17.79
C GLY A 136 2.14 13.73 -16.59
N ILE A 137 1.49 14.87 -16.82
CA ILE A 137 0.85 15.65 -15.76
C ILE A 137 -0.37 14.97 -15.15
N GLU A 138 -1.07 14.11 -15.90
CA GLU A 138 -2.24 13.37 -15.41
C GLU A 138 -1.85 12.41 -14.27
N SER A 139 -0.68 11.77 -14.40
CA SER A 139 -0.13 10.96 -13.33
C SER A 139 0.22 11.78 -12.08
N LEU A 140 0.77 12.99 -12.25
CA LEU A 140 1.09 13.88 -11.12
C LEU A 140 -0.18 14.43 -10.45
N ALA A 141 -1.20 14.79 -11.23
CA ALA A 141 -2.50 15.18 -10.72
C ALA A 141 -3.13 14.06 -9.88
N GLY A 142 -3.04 12.80 -10.33
CA GLY A 142 -3.52 11.65 -9.60
C GLY A 142 -2.87 11.50 -8.21
N TYR A 143 -1.58 11.77 -8.07
CA TYR A 143 -0.94 11.82 -6.74
C TYR A 143 -1.52 12.92 -5.86
N THR A 144 -1.76 14.10 -6.42
CA THR A 144 -2.36 15.23 -5.68
C THR A 144 -3.74 14.86 -5.14
N ASP A 145 -4.53 14.16 -5.93
CA ASP A 145 -5.86 13.70 -5.53
C ASP A 145 -5.83 12.68 -4.37
N ILE A 146 -4.82 11.81 -4.36
CA ILE A 146 -4.59 10.88 -3.25
C ILE A 146 -4.15 11.65 -2.00
N PHE A 147 -3.21 12.60 -2.12
CA PHE A 147 -2.73 13.39 -0.97
C PHE A 147 -3.84 14.21 -0.33
N LEU A 148 -4.74 14.80 -1.13
CA LEU A 148 -5.93 15.48 -0.61
C LEU A 148 -6.72 14.54 0.30
N ARG A 149 -6.94 13.30 -0.12
CA ARG A 149 -7.68 12.31 0.65
C ARG A 149 -6.95 11.86 1.90
N ASN A 150 -5.62 11.70 1.85
CA ASN A 150 -4.83 11.44 3.05
C ASN A 150 -5.03 12.55 4.10
N VAL A 151 -4.96 13.81 3.67
CA VAL A 151 -5.16 14.97 4.57
C VAL A 151 -6.56 15.00 5.15
N MET A 152 -7.59 14.79 4.31
CA MET A 152 -9.00 14.80 4.75
C MET A 152 -9.35 13.63 5.66
N SER A 153 -8.68 12.51 5.53
CA SER A 153 -8.88 11.31 6.36
C SER A 153 -8.13 11.37 7.69
N SER A 154 -7.14 12.24 7.81
CA SER A 154 -6.31 12.36 9.01
C SER A 154 -7.13 12.71 10.25
N GLY A 155 -7.02 11.91 11.29
CA GLY A 155 -7.79 12.04 12.53
C GLY A 155 -9.27 11.66 12.40
N VAL A 156 -9.72 11.15 11.25
CA VAL A 156 -11.12 10.70 11.02
C VAL A 156 -11.20 9.19 10.96
N ILE A 157 -10.39 8.57 10.13
CA ILE A 157 -10.27 7.11 10.01
C ILE A 157 -8.79 6.70 10.08
N PRO A 158 -8.46 5.52 10.62
CA PRO A 158 -7.10 4.99 10.59
C PRO A 158 -6.59 4.81 9.16
N GLN A 159 -5.38 5.28 8.90
CA GLN A 159 -4.66 5.13 7.64
C GLN A 159 -3.35 4.38 7.88
N ILE A 160 -3.20 3.21 7.26
CA ILE A 160 -2.01 2.36 7.41
C ILE A 160 -1.37 2.13 6.04
N SER A 161 -0.07 2.38 5.93
CA SER A 161 0.71 2.10 4.74
C SER A 161 1.78 1.06 5.03
N ALA A 162 1.84 0.01 4.21
CA ALA A 162 2.94 -0.96 4.24
C ALA A 162 3.64 -0.99 2.89
N ILE A 163 4.97 -0.96 2.90
CA ILE A 163 5.82 -0.89 1.71
C ILE A 163 6.49 -2.25 1.52
N PHE A 164 6.16 -2.92 0.41
CA PHE A 164 6.61 -4.28 0.10
C PHE A 164 7.71 -4.34 -0.96
N GLY A 165 7.95 -3.25 -1.65
CA GLY A 165 8.93 -3.15 -2.71
C GLY A 165 9.43 -1.71 -2.86
N PRO A 166 9.85 -1.30 -4.07
CA PRO A 166 10.16 0.10 -4.34
C PRO A 166 9.00 1.03 -4.01
N CYS A 167 9.33 2.18 -3.42
CA CYS A 167 8.41 3.29 -3.23
C CYS A 167 9.21 4.57 -3.50
N ALA A 168 9.12 5.07 -4.74
CA ALA A 168 10.01 6.12 -5.23
C ALA A 168 9.27 7.33 -5.79
N GLY A 169 9.87 8.50 -5.71
CA GLY A 169 9.30 9.74 -6.21
C GLY A 169 7.98 10.10 -5.55
N GLY A 170 6.93 10.39 -6.33
CA GLY A 170 5.59 10.73 -5.81
C GLY A 170 4.97 9.66 -4.92
N ALA A 171 5.36 8.39 -5.09
CA ALA A 171 4.82 7.29 -4.31
C ALA A 171 5.17 7.33 -2.81
N VAL A 172 6.22 8.04 -2.40
CA VAL A 172 6.63 8.11 -0.98
C VAL A 172 5.79 9.07 -0.15
N TYR A 173 5.16 10.07 -0.77
CA TYR A 173 4.44 11.11 -0.02
C TYR A 173 3.19 10.57 0.65
N SER A 174 2.36 9.81 -0.07
CA SER A 174 1.14 9.24 0.49
C SER A 174 1.41 8.36 1.73
N PRO A 175 2.32 7.37 1.71
CA PRO A 175 2.68 6.62 2.91
C PRO A 175 3.16 7.48 4.08
N ALA A 176 3.93 8.54 3.80
CA ALA A 176 4.42 9.45 4.84
C ALA A 176 3.33 10.36 5.43
N LEU A 177 2.17 10.49 4.75
CA LEU A 177 1.01 11.24 5.24
C LEU A 177 0.02 10.37 6.02
N THR A 178 0.20 9.04 6.05
CA THR A 178 -0.67 8.12 6.79
C THR A 178 -0.26 8.03 8.26
N ASP A 179 -1.15 7.51 9.12
CA ASP A 179 -0.93 7.44 10.57
C ASP A 179 0.20 6.44 10.92
N PHE A 180 0.28 5.34 10.17
CA PHE A 180 1.31 4.32 10.39
C PHE A 180 1.96 3.88 9.08
N SER A 181 3.29 3.80 9.11
CA SER A 181 4.11 3.33 8.00
C SER A 181 4.94 2.12 8.43
N ILE A 182 4.90 1.08 7.60
CA ILE A 182 5.58 -0.20 7.82
C ILE A 182 6.45 -0.50 6.60
N MET A 183 7.66 -1.02 6.77
CA MET A 183 8.52 -1.42 5.64
C MET A 183 9.06 -2.83 5.84
N VAL A 184 9.17 -3.59 4.74
CA VAL A 184 9.79 -4.92 4.75
C VAL A 184 11.30 -4.78 4.54
N LYS A 185 12.12 -5.27 5.47
CA LYS A 185 13.58 -5.23 5.39
C LYS A 185 14.11 -5.92 4.12
N ASN A 186 15.18 -5.39 3.55
CA ASN A 186 15.89 -5.92 2.38
C ASN A 186 15.05 -6.04 1.09
N ASN A 187 13.75 -5.72 1.13
CA ASN A 187 12.83 -5.85 0.01
C ASN A 187 12.19 -4.51 -0.39
N SER A 188 12.07 -3.59 0.55
CA SER A 188 11.39 -2.31 0.32
C SER A 188 12.32 -1.13 0.49
N TYR A 189 12.06 -0.09 -0.30
CA TYR A 189 12.85 1.13 -0.32
C TYR A 189 11.92 2.34 -0.44
N MET A 190 12.21 3.38 0.33
CA MET A 190 11.48 4.64 0.32
C MET A 190 12.44 5.81 0.12
N PHE A 191 12.36 6.51 -1.02
CA PHE A 191 13.19 7.70 -1.29
C PHE A 191 12.55 8.59 -2.37
N LEU A 192 12.85 9.88 -2.32
CA LEU A 192 12.39 10.84 -3.35
C LEU A 192 13.09 10.59 -4.68
N THR A 193 14.39 10.37 -4.65
CA THR A 193 15.22 10.05 -5.82
C THR A 193 16.18 8.92 -5.49
N GLY A 194 16.48 8.08 -6.48
CA GLY A 194 17.38 6.96 -6.29
C GLY A 194 18.89 7.34 -6.26
N PRO A 195 19.76 6.38 -5.89
CA PRO A 195 21.20 6.60 -5.71
C PRO A 195 21.92 7.24 -6.92
N LYS A 196 21.46 6.97 -8.14
CA LYS A 196 22.03 7.56 -9.37
C LYS A 196 21.85 9.08 -9.42
N VAL A 197 20.69 9.57 -9.01
CA VAL A 197 20.40 11.01 -8.98
C VAL A 197 21.16 11.67 -7.83
N VAL A 198 21.19 11.05 -6.65
CA VAL A 198 22.00 11.50 -5.51
C VAL A 198 23.46 11.67 -5.94
N LYS A 199 24.04 10.65 -6.57
CA LYS A 199 25.41 10.72 -7.06
C LYS A 199 25.65 11.85 -8.07
N SER A 200 24.69 12.12 -8.96
CA SER A 200 24.86 13.17 -9.98
C SER A 200 24.72 14.59 -9.41
N VAL A 201 23.97 14.76 -8.33
CA VAL A 201 23.68 16.09 -7.73
C VAL A 201 24.58 16.40 -6.55
N THR A 202 24.75 15.45 -5.61
CA THR A 202 25.53 15.66 -4.37
C THR A 202 26.91 15.00 -4.41
N HIS A 203 27.20 14.20 -5.45
CA HIS A 203 28.43 13.42 -5.62
C HIS A 203 28.61 12.31 -4.56
N GLU A 204 27.61 12.02 -3.76
CA GLU A 204 27.63 10.96 -2.76
C GLU A 204 27.42 9.58 -3.41
N ASN A 205 28.19 8.59 -2.97
CA ASN A 205 27.97 7.20 -3.35
C ASN A 205 27.21 6.50 -2.21
N VAL A 206 25.94 6.20 -2.44
CA VAL A 206 25.07 5.51 -1.48
C VAL A 206 24.43 4.32 -2.16
N THR A 207 24.23 3.25 -1.41
CA THR A 207 23.41 2.11 -1.86
C THR A 207 21.92 2.44 -1.70
N VAL A 208 21.07 1.62 -2.30
CA VAL A 208 19.61 1.75 -2.14
C VAL A 208 19.21 1.58 -0.68
N GLU A 209 19.82 0.61 0.01
CA GLU A 209 19.54 0.31 1.42
C GLU A 209 20.00 1.45 2.35
N GLU A 210 21.19 2.01 2.13
CA GLU A 210 21.69 3.15 2.91
C GLU A 210 20.89 4.43 2.68
N LEU A 211 20.32 4.61 1.48
CA LEU A 211 19.52 5.79 1.14
C LEU A 211 18.11 5.72 1.69
N GLY A 212 17.45 4.56 1.58
CA GLY A 212 16.02 4.46 1.86
C GLY A 212 15.53 3.09 2.27
N GLY A 213 16.39 2.23 2.81
CA GLY A 213 15.99 0.92 3.33
C GLY A 213 15.21 1.01 4.65
N ALA A 214 14.49 -0.06 4.98
CA ALA A 214 13.66 -0.12 6.18
C ALA A 214 14.43 0.19 7.47
N THR A 215 15.64 -0.35 7.60
CA THR A 215 16.48 -0.11 8.80
C THR A 215 16.87 1.36 8.96
N VAL A 216 17.16 2.06 7.87
CA VAL A 216 17.51 3.49 7.88
C VAL A 216 16.30 4.32 8.32
N HIS A 217 15.13 4.02 7.78
CA HIS A 217 13.91 4.76 8.14
C HIS A 217 13.42 4.45 9.55
N ALA A 218 13.67 3.25 10.07
CA ALA A 218 13.34 2.92 11.45
C ALA A 218 14.29 3.56 12.49
N SER A 219 15.61 3.68 12.16
CA SER A 219 16.62 4.07 13.15
C SER A 219 17.16 5.49 13.01
N LYS A 220 17.12 6.08 11.79
CA LYS A 220 17.69 7.40 11.52
C LYS A 220 16.65 8.46 11.21
N SER A 221 15.76 8.22 10.24
CA SER A 221 14.78 9.23 9.84
C SER A 221 13.51 9.21 10.70
N GLY A 222 13.17 8.06 11.29
CA GLY A 222 11.95 7.89 12.08
C GLY A 222 10.66 7.94 11.26
N VAL A 223 10.74 7.82 9.94
CA VAL A 223 9.58 7.89 9.04
C VAL A 223 8.70 6.65 9.16
N ILE A 224 9.28 5.49 9.48
CA ILE A 224 8.52 4.26 9.66
C ILE A 224 8.42 3.85 11.11
N HIS A 225 7.29 3.23 11.45
CA HIS A 225 6.96 2.77 12.80
C HIS A 225 7.38 1.32 13.05
N TYR A 226 7.44 0.51 11.99
CA TYR A 226 7.84 -0.89 12.08
C TYR A 226 8.64 -1.35 10.86
N ALA A 227 9.79 -1.98 11.11
CA ALA A 227 10.63 -2.61 10.10
C ALA A 227 10.43 -4.13 10.15
N ALA A 228 9.55 -4.64 9.30
CA ALA A 228 9.14 -6.04 9.25
C ALA A 228 10.24 -6.94 8.67
N GLU A 229 10.41 -8.14 9.20
CA GLU A 229 11.38 -9.13 8.71
C GLU A 229 10.95 -9.75 7.37
N SER A 230 9.64 -9.82 7.12
CA SER A 230 9.07 -10.38 5.90
C SER A 230 7.75 -9.70 5.52
N GLY A 231 7.25 -9.99 4.31
CA GLY A 231 5.92 -9.52 3.92
C GLY A 231 4.80 -10.09 4.77
N ALA A 232 4.93 -11.35 5.21
CA ALA A 232 3.96 -11.97 6.12
C ALA A 232 3.96 -11.30 7.51
N ASP A 233 5.14 -11.00 8.05
CA ASP A 233 5.30 -10.26 9.30
C ASP A 233 4.69 -8.85 9.22
N ALA A 234 4.86 -8.15 8.10
CA ALA A 234 4.22 -6.86 7.88
C ALA A 234 2.69 -6.94 7.91
N ILE A 235 2.12 -7.97 7.31
CA ILE A 235 0.66 -8.20 7.29
C ILE A 235 0.14 -8.55 8.67
N GLU A 236 0.81 -9.43 9.39
CA GLU A 236 0.47 -9.79 10.77
C GLU A 236 0.51 -8.55 11.68
N TYR A 237 1.54 -7.71 11.52
CA TYR A 237 1.66 -6.47 12.27
C TYR A 237 0.49 -5.50 11.97
N ILE A 238 0.04 -5.38 10.71
CA ILE A 238 -1.14 -4.57 10.37
C ILE A 238 -2.39 -5.08 11.10
N ARG A 239 -2.65 -6.38 11.05
CA ARG A 239 -3.79 -6.99 11.74
C ARG A 239 -3.74 -6.72 13.25
N LYS A 240 -2.57 -6.93 13.87
CA LYS A 240 -2.34 -6.65 15.27
C LYS A 240 -2.51 -5.16 15.61
N LEU A 241 -1.98 -4.25 14.78
CA LEU A 241 -2.12 -2.82 14.98
C LEU A 241 -3.59 -2.38 14.99
N LEU A 242 -4.37 -2.89 14.02
CA LEU A 242 -5.82 -2.61 13.96
C LEU A 242 -6.57 -3.08 15.20
N SER A 243 -6.14 -4.17 15.85
CA SER A 243 -6.79 -4.67 17.06
C SER A 243 -6.72 -3.70 18.26
N TYR A 244 -5.85 -2.71 18.22
CA TYR A 244 -5.71 -1.68 19.25
C TYR A 244 -6.44 -0.37 18.91
N MET A 245 -6.89 -0.20 17.67
CA MET A 245 -7.48 1.04 17.18
C MET A 245 -9.01 0.97 17.08
N PRO A 246 -9.71 2.11 17.27
CA PRO A 246 -11.12 2.20 16.94
C PRO A 246 -11.33 2.09 15.42
N GLN A 247 -12.57 1.93 14.99
CA GLN A 247 -12.93 1.93 13.58
C GLN A 247 -12.78 3.32 12.93
N ASN A 248 -13.09 4.35 13.70
CA ASN A 248 -13.03 5.75 13.30
C ASN A 248 -13.03 6.66 14.57
N ASN A 249 -12.96 7.97 14.39
CA ASN A 249 -12.90 8.93 15.48
C ASN A 249 -14.19 9.09 16.30
N MET A 250 -15.28 8.45 15.90
CA MET A 250 -16.55 8.44 16.64
C MET A 250 -16.66 7.26 17.60
N GLU A 251 -15.71 6.33 17.55
CA GLU A 251 -15.69 5.13 18.39
C GLU A 251 -14.53 5.20 19.41
N SER A 252 -14.68 4.47 20.51
CA SER A 252 -13.61 4.27 21.48
C SER A 252 -12.70 3.11 21.05
N PRO A 253 -11.41 3.17 21.43
CA PRO A 253 -10.52 2.01 21.23
C PRO A 253 -11.09 0.75 21.89
N PRO A 254 -10.76 -0.44 21.38
CA PRO A 254 -11.14 -1.70 22.03
C PRO A 254 -10.68 -1.73 23.49
N PHE A 255 -11.57 -2.10 24.38
CA PHE A 255 -11.28 -2.21 25.80
C PHE A 255 -11.17 -3.70 26.18
N ILE A 256 -10.06 -4.05 26.85
CA ILE A 256 -9.84 -5.37 27.41
C ILE A 256 -9.72 -5.21 28.92
N GLU A 257 -10.60 -5.86 29.67
CA GLU A 257 -10.51 -5.90 31.13
C GLU A 257 -9.21 -6.62 31.54
N THR A 258 -8.47 -6.04 32.48
CA THR A 258 -7.24 -6.63 33.00
C THR A 258 -7.26 -6.62 34.52
N ASP A 259 -6.57 -7.57 35.14
CA ASP A 259 -6.38 -7.63 36.60
C ASP A 259 -5.22 -6.74 37.08
N ASP A 260 -4.64 -5.92 36.18
CA ASP A 260 -3.51 -5.07 36.50
C ASP A 260 -3.93 -3.91 37.38
N SER A 261 -3.27 -3.77 38.53
CA SER A 261 -3.59 -2.72 39.49
C SER A 261 -3.27 -1.33 38.90
N PRO A 262 -4.19 -0.36 38.96
CA PRO A 262 -3.90 1.01 38.53
C PRO A 262 -2.82 1.70 39.41
N ALA A 263 -2.51 1.11 40.58
CA ALA A 263 -1.44 1.58 41.48
C ALA A 263 -0.11 0.80 41.28
N ARG A 264 0.00 -0.04 40.23
CA ARG A 264 1.25 -0.75 39.93
C ARG A 264 2.36 0.27 39.67
N ALA A 265 3.46 0.12 40.39
CA ALA A 265 4.68 0.86 40.16
C ALA A 265 5.83 -0.15 39.96
N ASP A 266 6.68 0.09 39.00
CA ASP A 266 7.84 -0.74 38.70
C ASP A 266 9.10 0.06 39.05
N GLU A 267 9.87 -0.42 40.05
CA GLU A 267 11.10 0.24 40.49
C GLU A 267 12.16 0.35 39.34
N PHE A 268 12.09 -0.53 38.32
CA PHE A 268 12.94 -0.43 37.18
C PHE A 268 12.81 0.91 36.44
N LEU A 269 11.63 1.52 36.44
CA LEU A 269 11.40 2.82 35.82
C LEU A 269 12.25 3.95 36.45
N ASN A 270 12.66 3.81 37.73
CA ASN A 270 13.55 4.77 38.40
C ASN A 270 15.00 4.74 37.86
N GLN A 271 15.33 3.73 37.01
CA GLN A 271 16.67 3.60 36.39
C GLN A 271 16.76 4.33 35.03
N ILE A 272 15.64 4.86 34.52
CA ILE A 272 15.57 5.55 33.23
C ILE A 272 15.98 7.02 33.31
N ILE A 273 16.01 7.58 34.50
CA ILE A 273 16.36 8.99 34.80
C ILE A 273 17.77 9.08 35.39
#